data_75530864ef460702ac89447349bef16a
#
_entry.id   75530864ef460702ac89447349bef16a
#
_cell.length_a   1.000
_cell.length_b   1.000
_cell.length_c   1.000
_cell.angle_alpha   90.00
_cell.angle_beta   90.00
_cell.angle_gamma   90.00
#
_symmetry.space_group_name_H-M   'P 1'
#
loop_
_entity.id
_entity.type
_entity.pdbx_description
1 polymer ?
#
loop_
_entity_poly.entity_id
_entity_poly.type
_entity_poly.pdbx_seq_one_letter_code
_entity_poly.pdbx_strand_id
1 'polypeptide(L)'
;MAAFAPMMAAAQAAAQRLHEVTGRDEHTIGVVLADAGYCSDKNLAAPGPDRLIATSKNRDQLKTAREHPTKGEPPPGSTPRQAMAHRLRTREGMALYKRRGATVEPGIGNLKKIIDRFSRRGRDAAASELHLAATAFNLLKIHRAAPTG
;
A
#
# COMPACT_ATOMS: atom_id res chain seq x y z
N MET A 1 -8.58 5.23 13.79
CA MET A 1 -7.69 4.87 12.66
C MET A 1 -6.42 5.72 12.67
N ALA A 2 -5.55 5.48 13.63
CA ALA A 2 -4.32 6.26 13.81
C ALA A 2 -3.09 5.65 13.11
N ALA A 3 -3.26 4.61 12.29
CA ALA A 3 -2.13 3.80 11.84
C ALA A 3 -1.50 4.23 10.50
N PHE A 4 -2.12 5.12 9.70
CA PHE A 4 -1.64 5.40 8.33
C PHE A 4 -0.27 6.11 8.34
N ALA A 5 -0.13 7.23 9.04
CA ALA A 5 1.13 7.98 9.08
C ALA A 5 2.28 7.18 9.72
N PRO A 6 2.10 6.49 10.87
CA PRO A 6 3.13 5.59 11.40
C PRO A 6 3.51 4.46 10.45
N MET A 7 2.57 3.89 9.72
CA MET A 7 2.87 2.85 8.72
C MET A 7 3.70 3.39 7.55
N MET A 8 3.39 4.58 7.05
CA MET A 8 4.20 5.22 6.02
C MET A 8 5.62 5.49 6.51
N ALA A 9 5.77 6.03 7.71
CA ALA A 9 7.08 6.30 8.30
C ALA A 9 7.89 5.01 8.48
N ALA A 10 7.27 3.93 8.94
CA ALA A 10 7.93 2.63 9.06
C ALA A 10 8.36 2.06 7.69
N ALA A 11 7.52 2.19 6.66
CA ALA A 11 7.84 1.76 5.32
C ALA A 11 9.00 2.57 4.71
N GLN A 12 9.02 3.90 4.92
CA GLN A 12 10.14 4.76 4.49
C GLN A 12 11.44 4.37 5.19
N ALA A 13 11.41 4.17 6.51
CA ALA A 13 12.59 3.74 7.26
C ALA A 13 13.10 2.36 6.81
N ALA A 14 12.21 1.44 6.44
CA ALA A 14 12.60 0.15 5.89
C ALA A 14 13.24 0.28 4.49
N ALA A 15 12.66 1.09 3.62
CA ALA A 15 13.20 1.37 2.29
C ALA A 15 14.59 2.02 2.37
N GLN A 16 14.75 3.00 3.27
CA GLN A 16 16.04 3.65 3.50
C GLN A 16 17.11 2.66 3.98
N ARG A 17 16.78 1.78 4.94
CA ARG A 17 17.72 0.74 5.40
C ARG A 17 18.13 -0.20 4.28
N LEU A 18 17.19 -0.58 3.40
CA LEU A 18 17.50 -1.40 2.24
C LEU A 18 18.44 -0.68 1.27
N HIS A 19 18.20 0.62 1.02
CA HIS A 19 19.09 1.45 0.21
C HIS A 19 20.50 1.52 0.81
N GLU A 20 20.63 1.79 2.11
CA GLU A 20 21.91 1.86 2.84
C GLU A 20 22.69 0.55 2.76
N VAL A 21 22.00 -0.61 2.86
CA VAL A 21 22.65 -1.93 2.82
C VAL A 21 23.01 -2.37 1.40
N THR A 22 22.18 -2.04 0.42
CA THR A 22 22.35 -2.56 -0.96
C THR A 22 22.99 -1.57 -1.91
N GLY A 23 23.00 -0.26 -1.57
CA GLY A 23 23.45 0.81 -2.45
C GLY A 23 22.55 1.01 -3.69
N ARG A 24 21.33 0.47 -3.70
CA ARG A 24 20.42 0.51 -4.85
C ARG A 24 19.39 1.60 -4.71
N ASP A 25 19.32 2.52 -5.67
CA ASP A 25 18.35 3.63 -5.69
C ASP A 25 16.88 3.17 -5.87
N GLU A 26 16.66 1.95 -6.36
CA GLU A 26 15.35 1.34 -6.53
C GLU A 26 14.59 1.09 -5.21
N HIS A 27 15.29 1.14 -4.06
CA HIS A 27 14.68 1.01 -2.73
C HIS A 27 14.12 2.34 -2.22
N THR A 28 13.35 3.03 -3.07
CA THR A 28 12.63 4.25 -2.71
C THR A 28 11.12 4.02 -2.80
N ILE A 29 10.37 4.72 -1.95
CA ILE A 29 8.91 4.70 -2.03
C ILE A 29 8.47 5.79 -3.00
N GLY A 30 7.94 5.38 -4.15
CA GLY A 30 7.34 6.31 -5.12
C GLY A 30 5.95 6.74 -4.67
N VAL A 31 4.95 5.87 -4.80
CA VAL A 31 3.54 6.17 -4.47
C VAL A 31 2.98 5.14 -3.51
N VAL A 32 2.42 5.60 -2.40
CA VAL A 32 1.70 4.75 -1.44
C VAL A 32 0.27 4.54 -1.90
N LEU A 33 -0.12 3.29 -2.10
CA LEU A 33 -1.48 2.92 -2.49
C LEU A 33 -2.28 2.46 -1.27
N ALA A 34 -3.43 3.08 -1.00
CA ALA A 34 -4.27 2.73 0.14
C ALA A 34 -5.75 2.59 -0.24
N ASP A 35 -6.48 1.80 0.53
CA ASP A 35 -7.92 1.64 0.35
C ASP A 35 -8.73 2.79 0.97
N ALA A 36 -10.06 2.78 0.73
CA ALA A 36 -10.96 3.83 1.17
C ALA A 36 -11.04 3.96 2.72
N GLY A 37 -10.68 2.93 3.46
CA GLY A 37 -10.64 2.98 4.91
C GLY A 37 -9.61 3.97 5.46
N TYR A 38 -8.62 4.34 4.66
CA TYR A 38 -7.61 5.33 5.00
C TYR A 38 -7.94 6.74 4.48
N CYS A 39 -9.04 6.94 3.75
CA CYS A 39 -9.41 8.23 3.19
C CYS A 39 -9.97 9.17 4.26
N SER A 40 -9.12 10.01 4.80
CA SER A 40 -9.47 11.11 5.71
C SER A 40 -8.63 12.34 5.36
N ASP A 41 -9.14 13.53 5.66
CA ASP A 41 -8.42 14.78 5.39
C ASP A 41 -7.05 14.80 6.06
N LYS A 42 -6.97 14.28 7.30
CA LYS A 42 -5.70 14.10 8.02
C LYS A 42 -4.70 13.24 7.25
N ASN A 43 -5.14 12.12 6.70
CA ASN A 43 -4.26 11.22 5.96
C ASN A 43 -3.90 11.76 4.57
N LEU A 44 -4.84 12.49 3.93
CA LEU A 44 -4.58 13.15 2.65
C LEU A 44 -3.55 14.27 2.77
N ALA A 45 -3.59 15.03 3.89
CA ALA A 45 -2.67 16.13 4.16
C ALA A 45 -1.40 15.70 4.93
N ALA A 46 -1.26 14.43 5.34
CA ALA A 46 -0.12 13.97 6.12
C ALA A 46 1.20 14.15 5.33
N PRO A 47 2.31 14.55 5.98
CA PRO A 47 3.61 14.60 5.34
C PRO A 47 4.06 13.19 4.92
N GLY A 48 5.01 13.12 3.99
CA GLY A 48 5.60 11.86 3.53
C GLY A 48 5.46 11.65 2.03
N PRO A 49 5.63 10.40 1.54
CA PRO A 49 5.64 10.09 0.12
C PRO A 49 4.29 10.39 -0.55
N ASP A 50 4.33 10.52 -1.86
CA ASP A 50 3.12 10.64 -2.68
C ASP A 50 2.16 9.46 -2.40
N ARG A 51 0.87 9.71 -2.51
CA ARG A 51 -0.15 8.73 -2.16
C ARG A 51 -1.32 8.75 -3.09
N LEU A 52 -1.93 7.58 -3.26
CA LEU A 52 -3.15 7.39 -3.98
C LEU A 52 -4.11 6.57 -3.11
N ILE A 53 -5.04 7.25 -2.45
CA ILE A 53 -5.98 6.67 -1.50
C ILE A 53 -7.37 6.64 -2.13
N ALA A 54 -8.00 5.46 -2.21
CA ALA A 54 -9.36 5.36 -2.73
C ALA A 54 -10.33 6.24 -1.94
N THR A 55 -11.18 6.97 -2.65
CA THR A 55 -12.20 7.84 -2.04
C THR A 55 -13.54 7.14 -1.82
N SER A 56 -13.71 5.95 -2.41
CA SER A 56 -14.88 5.08 -2.28
C SER A 56 -14.46 3.60 -2.29
N LYS A 57 -15.42 2.69 -2.08
CA LYS A 57 -15.14 1.25 -2.16
C LYS A 57 -14.57 0.87 -3.53
N ASN A 58 -13.71 -0.14 -3.57
CA ASN A 58 -12.96 -0.51 -4.78
C ASN A 58 -13.84 -0.68 -6.02
N ARG A 59 -15.00 -1.36 -5.89
CA ARG A 59 -15.95 -1.56 -6.99
C ARG A 59 -16.51 -0.24 -7.53
N ASP A 60 -16.94 0.65 -6.63
CA ASP A 60 -17.51 1.94 -6.99
C ASP A 60 -16.43 2.87 -7.56
N GLN A 61 -15.22 2.81 -7.00
CA GLN A 61 -14.07 3.55 -7.50
C GLN A 61 -13.73 3.19 -8.96
N LEU A 62 -13.68 1.89 -9.27
CA LEU A 62 -13.42 1.42 -10.62
C LEU A 62 -14.56 1.74 -11.59
N LYS A 63 -15.81 1.64 -11.14
CA LYS A 63 -17.00 2.02 -11.94
C LYS A 63 -16.95 3.50 -12.27
N THR A 64 -16.85 4.36 -11.25
CA THR A 64 -16.79 5.83 -11.42
C THR A 64 -15.67 6.27 -12.35
N ALA A 65 -14.49 5.64 -12.24
CA ALA A 65 -13.36 5.98 -13.10
C ALA A 65 -13.55 5.57 -14.57
N ARG A 66 -14.39 4.56 -14.85
CA ARG A 66 -14.76 4.18 -16.23
C ARG A 66 -15.84 5.09 -16.81
N GLU A 67 -16.86 5.41 -16.00
CA GLU A 67 -18.01 6.20 -16.44
C GLU A 67 -17.69 7.69 -16.54
N HIS A 68 -16.82 8.18 -15.64
CA HIS A 68 -16.46 9.60 -15.54
C HIS A 68 -14.94 9.80 -15.49
N PRO A 69 -14.19 9.43 -16.56
CA PRO A 69 -12.75 9.62 -16.61
C PRO A 69 -12.39 11.10 -16.56
N THR A 70 -11.26 11.42 -15.95
CA THR A 70 -10.68 12.76 -15.88
C THR A 70 -9.33 12.81 -16.58
N LYS A 71 -8.88 14.02 -16.94
CA LYS A 71 -7.57 14.27 -17.54
C LYS A 71 -6.92 15.50 -16.89
N GLY A 72 -5.60 15.51 -16.89
CA GLY A 72 -4.81 16.63 -16.37
C GLY A 72 -4.93 16.81 -14.85
N GLU A 73 -4.66 18.02 -14.41
CA GLU A 73 -4.72 18.39 -13.00
C GLU A 73 -6.15 18.60 -12.49
N PRO A 74 -6.38 18.45 -11.18
CA PRO A 74 -7.70 18.73 -10.61
C PRO A 74 -8.06 20.22 -10.76
N PRO A 75 -9.36 20.56 -10.82
CA PRO A 75 -9.81 21.95 -10.91
C PRO A 75 -9.25 22.82 -9.78
N PRO A 76 -8.92 24.09 -10.04
CA PRO A 76 -8.50 25.03 -9.02
C PRO A 76 -9.52 25.10 -7.87
N GLY A 77 -9.04 25.17 -6.60
CA GLY A 77 -9.92 25.21 -5.44
C GLY A 77 -10.50 23.84 -5.01
N SER A 78 -10.11 22.76 -5.67
CA SER A 78 -10.51 21.42 -5.22
C SER A 78 -10.02 21.13 -3.83
N THR A 79 -10.88 20.54 -2.97
CA THR A 79 -10.45 19.99 -1.68
C THR A 79 -9.48 18.83 -1.89
N PRO A 80 -8.63 18.46 -0.89
CA PRO A 80 -7.72 17.31 -1.02
C PRO A 80 -8.43 16.02 -1.43
N ARG A 81 -9.64 15.79 -0.93
CA ARG A 81 -10.46 14.62 -1.29
C ARG A 81 -10.97 14.69 -2.74
N GLN A 82 -11.37 15.88 -3.22
CA GLN A 82 -11.79 16.07 -4.61
C GLN A 82 -10.61 15.90 -5.56
N ALA A 83 -9.45 16.45 -5.23
CA ALA A 83 -8.23 16.29 -5.99
C ALA A 83 -7.81 14.80 -6.07
N MET A 84 -7.89 14.08 -4.96
CA MET A 84 -7.63 12.64 -4.92
C MET A 84 -8.63 11.85 -5.77
N ALA A 85 -9.92 12.16 -5.68
CA ALA A 85 -10.97 11.53 -6.49
C ALA A 85 -10.78 11.83 -7.99
N HIS A 86 -10.34 13.04 -8.35
CA HIS A 86 -9.99 13.42 -9.72
C HIS A 86 -8.81 12.56 -10.20
N ARG A 87 -7.70 12.51 -9.44
CA ARG A 87 -6.49 11.77 -9.79
C ARG A 87 -6.76 10.26 -9.96
N LEU A 88 -7.60 9.66 -9.13
CA LEU A 88 -8.02 8.26 -9.24
C LEU A 88 -8.80 7.93 -10.51
N ARG A 89 -9.37 8.93 -11.17
CA ARG A 89 -10.11 8.78 -12.43
C ARG A 89 -9.27 9.08 -13.66
N THR A 90 -8.04 9.58 -13.49
CA THR A 90 -7.10 9.69 -14.62
C THR A 90 -6.64 8.30 -15.07
N ARG A 91 -6.19 8.20 -16.31
CA ARG A 91 -5.64 6.95 -16.87
C ARG A 91 -4.47 6.42 -16.04
N GLU A 92 -3.57 7.31 -15.65
CA GLU A 92 -2.37 7.02 -14.86
C GLU A 92 -2.73 6.61 -13.43
N GLY A 93 -3.60 7.38 -12.77
CA GLY A 93 -4.08 7.09 -11.42
C GLY A 93 -4.81 5.75 -11.34
N MET A 94 -5.67 5.47 -12.34
CA MET A 94 -6.36 4.18 -12.44
C MET A 94 -5.37 3.02 -12.64
N ALA A 95 -4.37 3.18 -13.52
CA ALA A 95 -3.37 2.15 -13.78
C ALA A 95 -2.55 1.85 -12.51
N LEU A 96 -2.11 2.90 -11.81
CA LEU A 96 -1.42 2.76 -10.52
C LEU A 96 -2.30 2.08 -9.47
N TYR A 97 -3.54 2.53 -9.29
CA TYR A 97 -4.43 2.00 -8.26
C TYR A 97 -4.75 0.51 -8.47
N LYS A 98 -4.89 0.05 -9.70
CA LYS A 98 -5.08 -1.38 -10.03
C LYS A 98 -3.92 -2.26 -9.54
N ARG A 99 -2.69 -1.74 -9.49
CA ARG A 99 -1.53 -2.48 -8.99
C ARG A 99 -1.66 -2.87 -7.52
N ARG A 100 -2.46 -2.15 -6.74
CA ARG A 100 -2.70 -2.46 -5.32
C ARG A 100 -3.18 -3.90 -5.12
N GLY A 101 -4.21 -4.32 -5.84
CA GLY A 101 -4.74 -5.69 -5.76
C GLY A 101 -3.68 -6.73 -6.11
N ALA A 102 -2.98 -6.54 -7.24
CA ALA A 102 -1.96 -7.45 -7.70
C ALA A 102 -0.74 -7.56 -6.75
N THR A 103 -0.48 -6.53 -5.94
CA THR A 103 0.69 -6.50 -5.04
C THR A 103 0.36 -6.99 -3.64
N VAL A 104 -0.77 -6.55 -3.08
CA VAL A 104 -1.11 -6.78 -1.66
C VAL A 104 -1.85 -8.10 -1.48
N GLU A 105 -2.82 -8.41 -2.34
CA GLU A 105 -3.67 -9.59 -2.19
C GLU A 105 -2.90 -10.92 -2.20
N PRO A 106 -1.91 -11.16 -3.09
CA PRO A 106 -1.12 -12.37 -3.05
C PRO A 106 -0.28 -12.50 -1.76
N GLY A 107 0.28 -11.39 -1.26
CA GLY A 107 1.04 -11.37 -0.02
C GLY A 107 0.20 -11.74 1.19
N ILE A 108 -0.96 -11.10 1.34
CA ILE A 108 -1.92 -11.40 2.42
C ILE A 108 -2.49 -12.82 2.27
N GLY A 109 -2.83 -13.24 1.06
CA GLY A 109 -3.34 -14.58 0.78
C GLY A 109 -2.35 -15.68 1.19
N ASN A 110 -1.07 -15.49 0.93
CA ASN A 110 -0.03 -16.43 1.33
C ASN A 110 0.22 -16.42 2.85
N LEU A 111 0.20 -15.26 3.50
CA LEU A 111 0.28 -15.18 4.96
C LEU A 111 -0.89 -15.88 5.64
N LYS A 112 -2.11 -15.74 5.11
CA LYS A 112 -3.31 -16.44 5.60
C LYS A 112 -3.22 -17.97 5.46
N LYS A 113 -2.47 -18.48 4.47
CA LYS A 113 -2.20 -19.93 4.36
C LYS A 113 -1.23 -20.43 5.42
N ILE A 114 -0.31 -19.58 5.89
CA ILE A 114 0.66 -19.92 6.93
C ILE A 114 0.01 -19.76 8.31
N ILE A 115 -0.79 -18.71 8.52
CA ILE A 115 -1.52 -18.44 9.76
C ILE A 115 -3.01 -18.53 9.44
N ASP A 116 -3.61 -19.69 9.63
CA ASP A 116 -5.06 -19.87 9.56
C ASP A 116 -5.74 -19.17 10.74
N ARG A 117 -5.19 -19.35 11.94
CA ARG A 117 -5.66 -18.72 13.17
C ARG A 117 -4.49 -18.45 14.12
N PHE A 118 -4.48 -17.28 14.75
CA PHE A 118 -3.49 -17.00 15.81
C PHE A 118 -3.63 -17.98 16.98
N SER A 119 -2.52 -18.57 17.38
CA SER A 119 -2.47 -19.55 18.47
C SER A 119 -2.42 -18.87 19.84
N ARG A 120 -1.90 -17.65 19.90
CA ARG A 120 -1.75 -16.89 21.14
C ARG A 120 -2.79 -15.79 21.26
N ARG A 121 -3.18 -15.48 22.52
CA ARG A 121 -4.07 -14.37 22.83
C ARG A 121 -3.27 -13.10 23.12
N GLY A 122 -3.85 -11.97 22.75
CA GLY A 122 -3.25 -10.66 22.95
C GLY A 122 -2.58 -10.11 21.72
N ARG A 123 -2.55 -8.78 21.63
CA ARG A 123 -2.08 -8.05 20.44
C ARG A 123 -0.61 -8.28 20.13
N ASP A 124 0.23 -8.28 21.17
CA ASP A 124 1.69 -8.42 20.99
C ASP A 124 2.08 -9.85 20.61
N ALA A 125 1.40 -10.84 21.19
CA ALA A 125 1.59 -12.23 20.83
C ALA A 125 1.14 -12.53 19.39
N ALA A 126 -0.03 -12.01 18.97
CA ALA A 126 -0.50 -12.12 17.60
C ALA A 126 0.41 -11.39 16.60
N ALA A 127 0.95 -10.22 16.98
CA ALA A 127 1.93 -9.50 16.17
C ALA A 127 3.22 -10.32 16.00
N SER A 128 3.71 -10.98 17.07
CA SER A 128 4.90 -11.84 17.00
C SER A 128 4.70 -13.02 16.06
N GLU A 129 3.53 -13.69 16.10
CA GLU A 129 3.18 -14.77 15.17
C GLU A 129 3.13 -14.27 13.71
N LEU A 130 2.55 -13.10 13.47
CA LEU A 130 2.50 -12.50 12.14
C LEU A 130 3.91 -12.18 11.62
N HIS A 131 4.78 -11.62 12.46
CA HIS A 131 6.16 -11.32 12.08
C HIS A 131 6.94 -12.61 11.76
N LEU A 132 6.77 -13.67 12.55
CA LEU A 132 7.42 -14.96 12.27
C LEU A 132 6.97 -15.54 10.94
N ALA A 133 5.68 -15.54 10.66
CA ALA A 133 5.14 -16.01 9.39
C ALA A 133 5.60 -15.16 8.20
N ALA A 134 5.64 -13.83 8.34
CA ALA A 134 6.16 -12.94 7.31
C ALA A 134 7.64 -13.17 7.05
N THR A 135 8.44 -13.42 8.08
CA THR A 135 9.86 -13.77 7.97
C THR A 135 10.04 -15.08 7.22
N ALA A 136 9.34 -16.15 7.61
CA ALA A 136 9.38 -17.43 6.93
C ALA A 136 8.98 -17.31 5.44
N PHE A 137 7.93 -16.55 5.16
CA PHE A 137 7.48 -16.29 3.79
C PHE A 137 8.53 -15.55 2.95
N ASN A 138 9.20 -14.55 3.54
CA ASN A 138 10.24 -13.79 2.84
C ASN A 138 11.50 -14.64 2.61
N LEU A 139 11.92 -15.44 3.58
CA LEU A 139 13.03 -16.39 3.41
C LEU A 139 12.75 -17.40 2.29
N LEU A 140 11.53 -17.93 2.22
CA LEU A 140 11.13 -18.82 1.13
C LEU A 140 11.18 -18.14 -0.24
N LYS A 141 10.79 -16.86 -0.33
CA LYS A 141 10.92 -16.07 -1.56
C LYS A 141 12.37 -15.88 -1.97
N ILE A 142 13.23 -15.52 -1.03
CA ILE A 142 14.66 -15.34 -1.27
C ILE A 142 15.28 -16.65 -1.77
N HIS A 143 14.99 -17.76 -1.10
CA HIS A 143 15.48 -19.07 -1.50
C HIS A 143 15.05 -19.46 -2.94
N ARG A 144 13.78 -19.20 -3.30
CA ARG A 144 13.26 -19.49 -4.64
C ARG A 144 13.79 -18.54 -5.72
N ALA A 145 14.22 -17.34 -5.34
CA ALA A 145 14.81 -16.35 -6.25
C ALA A 145 16.33 -16.48 -6.36
N ALA A 146 16.97 -17.25 -5.49
CA ALA A 146 18.39 -17.54 -5.59
C ALA A 146 18.65 -18.36 -6.87
N PRO A 147 19.66 -17.98 -7.69
CA PRO A 147 20.02 -18.77 -8.85
C PRO A 147 20.43 -20.17 -8.38
N THR A 148 19.81 -21.19 -8.96
CA THR A 148 20.27 -22.57 -8.85
C THR A 148 21.61 -22.65 -9.59
N GLY A 149 22.72 -22.72 -8.83
CA GLY A 149 24.03 -22.97 -9.38
C GLY A 149 24.11 -24.31 -10.09
#